data_094542e21c27e457984f315822af5e6d
#
_entry.id   094542e21c27e457984f315822af5e6d
#
_cell.length_a   1.000
_cell.length_b   1.000
_cell.length_c   1.000
_cell.angle_alpha   90.00
_cell.angle_beta   90.00
_cell.angle_gamma   90.00
#
_symmetry.space_group_name_H-M   'P 1'
#
loop_
_entity.id
_entity.type
_entity.pdbx_description
1 polymer ?
#
loop_
_entity_poly.entity_id
_entity_poly.type
_entity_poly.pdbx_seq_one_letter_code
_entity_poly.pdbx_strand_id
1 'polypeptide(L)'
;MVIGAGQVGATVVEALHGEHELTVVDQDSARLTAVGDRFDCITVQGNGASRRVLEQAGVPKADLLIACTSRDETNIIAAMFARKLAPQIGAIVRTADEEYLEIWHERQLDVDLVVSSERETALAISHLIGVPAARQTDVFAEGQVQIVEFDVEDVRGRREREGSLPLTEAAKQVVERRSDGGAIIGVPLREANLPADSKVATIIREGRIALPHGGESIRPGDRIVVIGSPAAARRWSRLIRSGHRTVHDVVIYGAGRAGIATARVLVDQGIRVRIVEAQEEHARLAADLVPKARVFHATGMDAEFIERERIGDSEAAIFAMRNDAKNHYAATLVKMSGVQFTIAIVHDAHSIEVFERAGVDVAINPRLITAEEIVRFAHDPRTKQVAMLEGDRYEVLDITVRPESRLLATPFRELPMTGALIGAIVRDGRAIFPHGSDVLQPGDRVIVFTESTRVPTVVKAL
;
A
#
# COMPACT_ATOMS: atom_id res chain seq x y z
N MET A 1 3.41 -6.90 -22.73
CA MET A 1 4.52 -6.02 -23.21
C MET A 1 4.72 -4.88 -22.22
N VAL A 2 5.97 -4.57 -21.85
CA VAL A 2 6.32 -3.48 -20.92
C VAL A 2 7.17 -2.44 -21.64
N ILE A 3 6.75 -1.19 -21.63
CA ILE A 3 7.48 -0.04 -22.19
C ILE A 3 8.13 0.74 -21.03
N GLY A 4 9.46 0.68 -20.96
CA GLY A 4 10.28 1.23 -19.90
C GLY A 4 10.85 0.16 -18.98
N ALA A 5 12.18 0.04 -18.95
CA ALA A 5 12.96 -0.86 -18.07
C ALA A 5 13.55 -0.09 -16.86
N GLY A 6 12.90 0.99 -16.44
CA GLY A 6 13.21 1.71 -15.21
C GLY A 6 12.77 0.91 -13.98
N GLN A 7 12.86 1.50 -12.77
CA GLN A 7 12.52 0.78 -11.54
C GLN A 7 11.09 0.25 -11.53
N VAL A 8 10.08 1.04 -11.96
CA VAL A 8 8.68 0.56 -12.06
C VAL A 8 8.59 -0.61 -13.04
N GLY A 9 9.12 -0.46 -14.26
CA GLY A 9 9.05 -1.51 -15.27
C GLY A 9 9.80 -2.79 -14.86
N ALA A 10 10.96 -2.68 -14.22
CA ALA A 10 11.69 -3.83 -13.72
C ALA A 10 10.90 -4.58 -12.63
N THR A 11 10.24 -3.87 -11.71
CA THR A 11 9.37 -4.49 -10.69
C THR A 11 8.13 -5.14 -11.33
N VAL A 12 7.53 -4.51 -12.34
CA VAL A 12 6.42 -5.11 -13.09
C VAL A 12 6.86 -6.39 -13.81
N VAL A 13 8.05 -6.37 -14.44
CA VAL A 13 8.62 -7.58 -15.09
C VAL A 13 8.88 -8.68 -14.05
N GLU A 14 9.47 -8.33 -12.91
CA GLU A 14 9.72 -9.25 -11.79
C GLU A 14 8.44 -9.94 -11.30
N ALA A 15 7.34 -9.21 -11.19
CA ALA A 15 6.08 -9.76 -10.75
C ALA A 15 5.38 -10.64 -11.80
N LEU A 16 5.56 -10.35 -13.09
CA LEU A 16 4.81 -11.01 -14.17
C LEU A 16 5.58 -12.12 -14.92
N HIS A 17 6.94 -12.21 -14.79
CA HIS A 17 7.75 -13.11 -15.62
C HIS A 17 7.48 -14.60 -15.43
N GLY A 18 6.94 -15.00 -14.27
CA GLY A 18 6.63 -16.41 -13.99
C GLY A 18 5.34 -16.93 -14.64
N GLU A 19 4.46 -16.02 -15.05
CA GLU A 19 3.10 -16.36 -15.52
C GLU A 19 2.82 -15.89 -16.95
N HIS A 20 3.63 -14.99 -17.50
CA HIS A 20 3.41 -14.35 -18.78
C HIS A 20 4.66 -14.33 -19.67
N GLU A 21 4.45 -14.40 -20.99
CA GLU A 21 5.50 -14.11 -21.97
C GLU A 21 5.72 -12.60 -22.06
N LEU A 22 6.91 -12.12 -21.67
CA LEU A 22 7.19 -10.71 -21.57
C LEU A 22 8.11 -10.22 -22.68
N THR A 23 7.75 -9.07 -23.25
CA THR A 23 8.65 -8.26 -24.08
C THR A 23 8.83 -6.91 -23.43
N VAL A 24 10.09 -6.48 -23.24
CA VAL A 24 10.46 -5.22 -22.60
C VAL A 24 11.11 -4.30 -23.62
N VAL A 25 10.63 -3.05 -23.71
CA VAL A 25 11.16 -2.02 -24.62
C VAL A 25 11.74 -0.86 -23.81
N ASP A 26 12.99 -0.51 -24.05
CA ASP A 26 13.62 0.69 -23.48
C ASP A 26 14.64 1.27 -24.48
N GLN A 27 14.96 2.55 -24.35
CA GLN A 27 16.04 3.19 -25.13
C GLN A 27 17.42 2.86 -24.57
N ASP A 28 17.51 2.59 -23.29
CA ASP A 28 18.74 2.33 -22.54
C ASP A 28 19.08 0.82 -22.57
N SER A 29 20.13 0.49 -23.32
CA SER A 29 20.60 -0.90 -23.44
C SER A 29 21.10 -1.49 -22.14
N ALA A 30 21.66 -0.69 -21.22
CA ALA A 30 22.16 -1.19 -19.94
C ALA A 30 21.00 -1.65 -19.04
N ARG A 31 19.88 -0.92 -19.07
CA ARG A 31 18.66 -1.33 -18.34
C ARG A 31 18.06 -2.60 -18.92
N LEU A 32 18.02 -2.71 -20.27
CA LEU A 32 17.54 -3.92 -20.92
C LEU A 32 18.38 -5.14 -20.58
N THR A 33 19.71 -5.00 -20.60
CA THR A 33 20.63 -6.06 -20.18
C THR A 33 20.37 -6.47 -18.72
N ALA A 34 20.27 -5.50 -17.82
CA ALA A 34 20.01 -5.78 -16.41
C ALA A 34 18.68 -6.53 -16.15
N VAL A 35 17.64 -6.24 -16.93
CA VAL A 35 16.36 -6.93 -16.84
C VAL A 35 16.44 -8.33 -17.49
N GLY A 36 17.03 -8.43 -18.69
CA GLY A 36 17.17 -9.70 -19.42
C GLY A 36 18.10 -10.72 -18.74
N ASP A 37 19.09 -10.26 -17.97
CA ASP A 37 19.98 -11.14 -17.19
C ASP A 37 19.28 -11.72 -15.95
N ARG A 38 18.23 -11.06 -15.46
CA ARG A 38 17.51 -11.46 -14.25
C ARG A 38 16.22 -12.23 -14.52
N PHE A 39 15.55 -11.94 -15.61
CA PHE A 39 14.22 -12.45 -15.91
C PHE A 39 14.12 -13.00 -17.31
N ASP A 40 13.34 -14.08 -17.48
CA ASP A 40 13.05 -14.64 -18.80
C ASP A 40 12.09 -13.71 -19.57
N CYS A 41 12.66 -12.85 -20.41
CA CYS A 41 11.92 -11.88 -21.21
C CYS A 41 12.65 -11.50 -22.50
N ILE A 42 11.91 -11.13 -23.52
CA ILE A 42 12.45 -10.58 -24.76
C ILE A 42 12.74 -9.10 -24.55
N THR A 43 13.94 -8.65 -24.90
CA THR A 43 14.31 -7.24 -24.81
C THR A 43 14.43 -6.59 -26.20
N VAL A 44 13.87 -5.39 -26.37
CA VAL A 44 13.91 -4.64 -27.62
C VAL A 44 14.39 -3.21 -27.33
N GLN A 45 15.54 -2.84 -27.91
CA GLN A 45 16.04 -1.48 -27.75
C GLN A 45 15.35 -0.51 -28.70
N GLY A 46 14.73 0.54 -28.15
CA GLY A 46 14.10 1.57 -28.96
C GLY A 46 13.19 2.51 -28.19
N ASN A 47 12.65 3.49 -28.91
CA ASN A 47 11.70 4.43 -28.35
C ASN A 47 10.29 3.79 -28.32
N GLY A 48 9.70 3.62 -27.14
CA GLY A 48 8.36 3.07 -26.96
C GLY A 48 7.24 3.89 -27.61
N ALA A 49 7.46 5.18 -27.92
CA ALA A 49 6.55 6.01 -28.71
C ALA A 49 6.75 5.87 -30.24
N SER A 50 7.53 4.90 -30.70
CA SER A 50 7.76 4.65 -32.12
C SER A 50 6.91 3.47 -32.59
N ARG A 51 6.00 3.71 -33.54
CA ARG A 51 5.18 2.67 -34.14
C ARG A 51 6.03 1.49 -34.67
N ARG A 52 7.15 1.81 -35.34
CA ARG A 52 8.06 0.79 -35.89
C ARG A 52 8.65 -0.10 -34.78
N VAL A 53 9.05 0.50 -33.67
CA VAL A 53 9.61 -0.25 -32.53
C VAL A 53 8.53 -1.15 -31.91
N LEU A 54 7.31 -0.64 -31.75
CA LEU A 54 6.17 -1.41 -31.23
C LEU A 54 5.79 -2.60 -32.13
N GLU A 55 5.82 -2.40 -33.47
CA GLU A 55 5.62 -3.50 -34.43
C GLU A 55 6.73 -4.56 -34.32
N GLN A 56 8.00 -4.14 -34.23
CA GLN A 56 9.16 -5.03 -34.04
C GLN A 56 9.10 -5.78 -32.71
N ALA A 57 8.62 -5.14 -31.66
CA ALA A 57 8.46 -5.72 -30.32
C ALA A 57 7.26 -6.69 -30.23
N GLY A 58 6.43 -6.79 -31.27
CA GLY A 58 5.33 -7.77 -31.35
C GLY A 58 4.00 -7.28 -30.78
N VAL A 59 3.74 -5.96 -30.67
CA VAL A 59 2.45 -5.40 -30.21
C VAL A 59 1.24 -6.03 -30.90
N PRO A 60 1.23 -6.33 -32.24
CA PRO A 60 0.06 -6.92 -32.86
C PRO A 60 -0.39 -8.29 -32.30
N LYS A 61 0.45 -8.93 -31.51
CA LYS A 61 0.18 -10.23 -30.86
C LYS A 61 0.11 -10.16 -29.34
N ALA A 62 0.32 -8.98 -28.76
CA ALA A 62 0.30 -8.79 -27.33
C ALA A 62 -1.13 -8.62 -26.82
N ASP A 63 -1.44 -9.19 -25.66
CA ASP A 63 -2.72 -9.05 -24.98
C ASP A 63 -2.79 -7.78 -24.14
N LEU A 64 -1.64 -7.34 -23.60
CA LEU A 64 -1.54 -6.20 -22.69
C LEU A 64 -0.28 -5.39 -22.99
N LEU A 65 -0.42 -4.06 -23.04
CA LEU A 65 0.67 -3.09 -23.03
C LEU A 65 0.68 -2.33 -21.71
N ILE A 66 1.84 -2.27 -21.06
CA ILE A 66 2.10 -1.50 -19.86
C ILE A 66 3.14 -0.44 -20.20
N ALA A 67 2.75 0.84 -20.24
CA ALA A 67 3.65 1.95 -20.52
C ALA A 67 4.00 2.69 -19.23
N CYS A 68 5.24 2.52 -18.76
CA CYS A 68 5.69 3.00 -17.45
C CYS A 68 7.07 3.68 -17.49
N THR A 69 7.39 4.39 -18.58
CA THR A 69 8.59 5.23 -18.67
C THR A 69 8.46 6.46 -17.75
N SER A 70 9.53 7.24 -17.64
CA SER A 70 9.53 8.51 -16.88
C SER A 70 8.86 9.68 -17.63
N ARG A 71 8.33 9.47 -18.84
CA ARG A 71 7.75 10.51 -19.70
C ARG A 71 6.31 10.16 -20.01
N ASP A 72 5.39 10.94 -19.47
CA ASP A 72 3.95 10.72 -19.59
C ASP A 72 3.48 10.70 -21.06
N GLU A 73 3.97 11.64 -21.87
CA GLU A 73 3.65 11.72 -23.30
C GLU A 73 4.11 10.46 -24.06
N THR A 74 5.27 9.91 -23.70
CA THR A 74 5.78 8.67 -24.30
C THR A 74 4.86 7.51 -23.97
N ASN A 75 4.39 7.43 -22.73
CA ASN A 75 3.50 6.36 -22.26
C ASN A 75 2.14 6.43 -22.97
N ILE A 76 1.56 7.62 -23.07
CA ILE A 76 0.28 7.86 -23.77
C ILE A 76 0.40 7.53 -25.26
N ILE A 77 1.43 8.03 -25.92
CA ILE A 77 1.65 7.78 -27.38
C ILE A 77 1.87 6.29 -27.63
N ALA A 78 2.61 5.59 -26.75
CA ALA A 78 2.81 4.14 -26.85
C ALA A 78 1.47 3.39 -26.81
N ALA A 79 0.59 3.74 -25.86
CA ALA A 79 -0.73 3.15 -25.74
C ALA A 79 -1.62 3.44 -26.96
N MET A 80 -1.62 4.70 -27.45
CA MET A 80 -2.37 5.07 -28.66
C MET A 80 -1.92 4.28 -29.90
N PHE A 81 -0.62 4.11 -30.10
CA PHE A 81 -0.12 3.29 -31.21
C PHE A 81 -0.42 1.81 -31.01
N ALA A 82 -0.34 1.30 -29.79
CA ALA A 82 -0.68 -0.08 -29.50
C ALA A 82 -2.14 -0.38 -29.83
N ARG A 83 -3.07 0.45 -29.39
CA ARG A 83 -4.50 0.35 -29.75
C ARG A 83 -4.73 0.41 -31.28
N LYS A 84 -3.98 1.24 -31.99
CA LYS A 84 -4.08 1.32 -33.46
C LYS A 84 -3.53 0.08 -34.14
N LEU A 85 -2.51 -0.57 -33.60
CA LEU A 85 -1.89 -1.80 -34.13
C LEU A 85 -2.68 -3.06 -33.74
N ALA A 86 -3.26 -3.07 -32.56
CA ALA A 86 -4.03 -4.16 -32.00
C ALA A 86 -5.23 -3.56 -31.21
N PRO A 87 -6.41 -3.36 -31.86
CA PRO A 87 -7.55 -2.68 -31.23
C PRO A 87 -8.09 -3.33 -29.95
N GLN A 88 -7.80 -4.60 -29.72
CA GLN A 88 -8.24 -5.34 -28.52
C GLN A 88 -7.19 -5.42 -27.43
N ILE A 89 -6.00 -4.86 -27.63
CA ILE A 89 -4.93 -4.89 -26.62
C ILE A 89 -5.35 -4.13 -25.37
N GLY A 90 -5.16 -4.71 -24.18
CA GLY A 90 -5.26 -3.97 -22.94
C GLY A 90 -4.16 -2.90 -22.88
N ALA A 91 -4.44 -1.72 -22.35
CA ALA A 91 -3.47 -0.64 -22.24
C ALA A 91 -3.48 -0.01 -20.84
N ILE A 92 -2.34 -0.09 -20.17
CA ILE A 92 -2.07 0.57 -18.88
C ILE A 92 -1.03 1.65 -19.09
N VAL A 93 -1.29 2.85 -18.57
CA VAL A 93 -0.40 4.00 -18.69
C VAL A 93 -0.05 4.54 -17.31
N ARG A 94 1.24 4.64 -17.01
CA ARG A 94 1.72 5.40 -15.85
C ARG A 94 1.81 6.87 -16.20
N THR A 95 1.34 7.74 -15.30
CA THR A 95 1.53 9.19 -15.37
C THR A 95 2.06 9.75 -14.04
N ALA A 96 2.79 10.85 -14.12
CA ALA A 96 3.18 11.67 -12.98
C ALA A 96 2.35 12.96 -12.91
N ASP A 97 1.68 13.35 -14.01
CA ASP A 97 0.84 14.54 -14.06
C ASP A 97 -0.64 14.16 -13.85
N GLU A 98 -1.27 14.83 -12.88
CA GLU A 98 -2.68 14.60 -12.53
C GLU A 98 -3.64 15.05 -13.65
N GLU A 99 -3.22 15.97 -14.53
CA GLU A 99 -4.04 16.42 -15.66
C GLU A 99 -4.42 15.24 -16.59
N TYR A 100 -3.47 14.32 -16.83
CA TYR A 100 -3.76 13.14 -17.65
C TYR A 100 -4.74 12.17 -16.98
N LEU A 101 -4.76 12.15 -15.66
CA LEU A 101 -5.72 11.35 -14.91
C LEU A 101 -7.14 11.93 -15.03
N GLU A 102 -7.27 13.27 -15.00
CA GLU A 102 -8.54 13.95 -15.22
C GLU A 102 -9.05 13.70 -16.64
N ILE A 103 -8.20 13.87 -17.66
CA ILE A 103 -8.51 13.61 -19.07
C ILE A 103 -8.97 12.14 -19.27
N TRP A 104 -8.35 11.20 -18.57
CA TRP A 104 -8.76 9.79 -18.61
C TRP A 104 -10.13 9.58 -17.97
N HIS A 105 -10.39 10.18 -16.81
CA HIS A 105 -11.70 10.11 -16.16
C HIS A 105 -12.83 10.69 -17.03
N GLU A 106 -12.53 11.71 -17.84
CA GLU A 106 -13.44 12.26 -18.86
C GLU A 106 -13.58 11.36 -20.10
N ARG A 107 -12.95 10.20 -20.11
CA ARG A 107 -12.94 9.23 -21.23
C ARG A 107 -12.38 9.79 -22.54
N GLN A 108 -11.45 10.73 -22.44
CA GLN A 108 -10.76 11.31 -23.60
C GLN A 108 -9.47 10.56 -23.97
N LEU A 109 -9.00 9.63 -23.13
CA LEU A 109 -7.89 8.72 -23.41
C LEU A 109 -8.42 7.29 -23.57
N ASP A 110 -8.08 6.66 -24.71
CA ASP A 110 -8.43 5.26 -25.01
C ASP A 110 -7.41 4.31 -24.37
N VAL A 111 -7.45 4.24 -23.06
CA VAL A 111 -6.65 3.33 -22.21
C VAL A 111 -7.51 2.74 -21.10
N ASP A 112 -7.22 1.52 -20.68
CA ASP A 112 -8.02 0.82 -19.68
C ASP A 112 -7.72 1.32 -18.27
N LEU A 113 -6.46 1.69 -17.99
CA LEU A 113 -6.05 2.20 -16.70
C LEU A 113 -4.96 3.27 -16.84
N VAL A 114 -5.13 4.37 -16.10
CA VAL A 114 -4.09 5.36 -15.86
C VAL A 114 -3.69 5.30 -14.38
N VAL A 115 -2.40 5.06 -14.10
CA VAL A 115 -1.84 4.99 -12.76
C VAL A 115 -0.99 6.22 -12.49
N SER A 116 -1.39 7.03 -11.50
CA SER A 116 -0.59 8.16 -11.03
C SER A 116 0.23 7.77 -9.80
N SER A 117 1.56 7.75 -9.95
CA SER A 117 2.48 7.42 -8.85
C SER A 117 2.27 8.31 -7.62
N GLU A 118 2.02 9.59 -7.84
CA GLU A 118 1.83 10.58 -6.81
C GLU A 118 0.51 10.37 -6.07
N ARG A 119 -0.56 10.10 -6.81
CA ARG A 119 -1.90 9.83 -6.26
C ARG A 119 -1.92 8.52 -5.47
N GLU A 120 -1.37 7.43 -6.04
CA GLU A 120 -1.33 6.14 -5.33
C GLU A 120 -0.51 6.22 -4.04
N THR A 121 0.63 6.94 -4.09
CA THR A 121 1.42 7.23 -2.89
C THR A 121 0.62 8.02 -1.85
N ALA A 122 -0.10 9.06 -2.27
CA ALA A 122 -0.93 9.86 -1.38
C ALA A 122 -2.07 9.06 -0.75
N LEU A 123 -2.71 8.18 -1.52
CA LEU A 123 -3.75 7.27 -1.02
C LEU A 123 -3.18 6.27 -0.01
N ALA A 124 -2.04 5.63 -0.31
CA ALA A 124 -1.37 4.72 0.61
C ALA A 124 -1.03 5.41 1.94
N ILE A 125 -0.46 6.63 1.88
CA ILE A 125 -0.18 7.43 3.09
C ILE A 125 -1.48 7.74 3.84
N SER A 126 -2.54 8.13 3.16
CA SER A 126 -3.81 8.47 3.82
C SER A 126 -4.45 7.28 4.52
N HIS A 127 -4.34 6.09 3.94
CA HIS A 127 -4.81 4.86 4.56
C HIS A 127 -4.01 4.53 5.83
N LEU A 128 -2.67 4.73 5.81
CA LEU A 128 -1.82 4.56 6.98
C LEU A 128 -2.15 5.58 8.08
N ILE A 129 -2.38 6.84 7.72
CA ILE A 129 -2.82 7.89 8.65
C ILE A 129 -4.17 7.54 9.28
N GLY A 130 -5.08 6.90 8.54
CA GLY A 130 -6.36 6.41 9.02
C GLY A 130 -6.27 5.27 10.03
N VAL A 131 -5.16 4.51 10.02
CA VAL A 131 -4.90 3.37 10.92
C VAL A 131 -3.47 3.45 11.47
N PRO A 132 -3.19 4.38 12.39
CA PRO A 132 -1.86 4.51 12.99
C PRO A 132 -1.44 3.19 13.64
N ALA A 133 -0.17 2.80 13.53
CA ALA A 133 0.40 1.50 13.86
C ALA A 133 0.25 0.42 12.77
N ALA A 134 -0.45 0.69 11.66
CA ALA A 134 -0.40 -0.18 10.50
C ALA A 134 0.97 -0.06 9.81
N ARG A 135 1.52 -1.20 9.42
CA ARG A 135 2.70 -1.29 8.56
C ARG A 135 2.30 -1.12 7.08
N GLN A 136 1.25 -1.80 6.71
CA GLN A 136 0.65 -1.74 5.38
C GLN A 136 -0.87 -1.76 5.51
N THR A 137 -1.55 -1.11 4.57
CA THR A 137 -3.01 -1.13 4.51
C THR A 137 -3.49 -0.99 3.08
N ASP A 138 -4.44 -1.84 2.72
CA ASP A 138 -5.14 -1.84 1.44
C ASP A 138 -6.64 -1.76 1.66
N VAL A 139 -7.35 -1.14 0.72
CA VAL A 139 -8.79 -0.89 0.81
C VAL A 139 -9.49 -1.55 -0.35
N PHE A 140 -10.51 -2.33 -0.07
CA PHE A 140 -11.30 -3.12 -1.01
C PHE A 140 -12.77 -2.74 -0.93
N ALA A 141 -13.54 -3.16 -1.93
CA ALA A 141 -14.98 -3.03 -1.95
C ALA A 141 -15.44 -1.57 -1.73
N GLU A 142 -14.88 -0.65 -2.51
CA GLU A 142 -15.20 0.78 -2.48
C GLU A 142 -15.08 1.39 -1.06
N GLY A 143 -14.07 0.95 -0.29
CA GLY A 143 -13.80 1.47 1.06
C GLY A 143 -14.47 0.70 2.20
N GLN A 144 -15.22 -0.37 1.94
CA GLN A 144 -15.95 -1.11 2.97
C GLN A 144 -15.14 -2.19 3.66
N VAL A 145 -14.11 -2.72 2.98
CA VAL A 145 -13.19 -3.72 3.52
C VAL A 145 -11.78 -3.17 3.54
N GLN A 146 -11.11 -3.28 4.65
CA GLN A 146 -9.73 -2.87 4.83
C GLN A 146 -8.90 -4.06 5.28
N ILE A 147 -7.73 -4.21 4.67
CA ILE A 147 -6.72 -5.17 5.05
C ILE A 147 -5.61 -4.38 5.69
N VAL A 148 -5.18 -4.83 6.86
CA VAL A 148 -4.17 -4.13 7.63
C VAL A 148 -3.15 -5.10 8.17
N GLU A 149 -1.89 -4.80 7.96
CA GLU A 149 -0.77 -5.48 8.55
C GLU A 149 -0.26 -4.70 9.76
N PHE A 150 -0.09 -5.39 10.89
CA PHE A 150 0.42 -4.82 12.13
C PHE A 150 1.63 -5.60 12.64
N ASP A 151 2.66 -4.89 13.05
CA ASP A 151 3.71 -5.46 13.90
C ASP A 151 3.28 -5.43 15.37
N VAL A 152 3.32 -6.58 16.02
CA VAL A 152 3.00 -6.72 17.44
C VAL A 152 4.25 -6.45 18.26
N GLU A 153 4.40 -5.20 18.72
CA GLU A 153 5.59 -4.79 19.46
C GLU A 153 5.75 -5.55 20.80
N ASP A 154 7.00 -5.89 21.12
CA ASP A 154 7.36 -6.28 22.47
C ASP A 154 7.55 -5.03 23.34
N VAL A 155 6.48 -4.56 23.95
CA VAL A 155 6.47 -3.39 24.84
C VAL A 155 7.44 -3.56 26.02
N ARG A 156 7.78 -4.80 26.41
CA ARG A 156 8.73 -5.09 27.51
C ARG A 156 10.18 -4.94 27.04
N GLY A 157 10.53 -5.49 25.89
CA GLY A 157 11.89 -5.42 25.35
C GLY A 157 12.30 -4.01 24.89
N ARG A 158 11.35 -3.15 24.52
CA ARG A 158 11.63 -1.76 24.18
C ARG A 158 12.06 -0.93 25.38
N ARG A 159 11.43 -1.11 26.55
CA ARG A 159 11.78 -0.40 27.79
C ARG A 159 13.18 -0.75 28.31
N GLU A 160 13.62 -1.97 28.11
CA GLU A 160 14.97 -2.40 28.51
C GLU A 160 16.05 -1.79 27.61
N ARG A 161 15.74 -1.51 26.34
CA ARG A 161 16.69 -0.87 25.38
C ARG A 161 16.76 0.65 25.53
N GLU A 162 15.68 1.30 25.93
CA GLU A 162 15.62 2.77 26.09
C GLU A 162 16.22 3.29 27.39
N GLY A 163 16.77 2.42 28.24
CA GLY A 163 17.51 2.81 29.46
C GLY A 163 16.71 3.70 30.42
N SER A 164 15.39 3.54 30.46
CA SER A 164 14.52 4.39 31.29
C SER A 164 14.75 4.15 32.77
N LEU A 165 14.91 5.24 33.52
CA LEU A 165 14.94 5.26 34.98
C LEU A 165 13.79 4.42 35.56
N PRO A 166 14.01 3.69 36.68
CA PRO A 166 12.97 2.85 37.27
C PRO A 166 11.76 3.71 37.63
N LEU A 167 10.62 3.39 37.07
CA LEU A 167 9.34 4.05 37.37
C LEU A 167 8.97 3.78 38.82
N THR A 168 8.44 4.81 39.53
CA THR A 168 7.84 4.64 40.85
C THR A 168 6.63 3.68 40.74
N GLU A 169 6.29 2.97 41.83
CA GLU A 169 5.14 2.05 41.87
C GLU A 169 3.82 2.71 41.43
N ALA A 170 3.62 3.99 41.75
CA ALA A 170 2.48 4.77 41.29
C ALA A 170 2.46 4.95 39.75
N ALA A 171 3.62 5.17 39.13
CA ALA A 171 3.76 5.27 37.69
C ALA A 171 3.56 3.91 37.01
N LYS A 172 3.97 2.80 37.65
CA LYS A 172 3.69 1.45 37.17
C LYS A 172 2.19 1.14 37.15
N GLN A 173 1.47 1.48 38.22
CA GLN A 173 0.00 1.28 38.29
C GLN A 173 -0.78 2.14 37.30
N VAL A 174 -0.32 3.37 37.01
CA VAL A 174 -0.93 4.24 36.00
C VAL A 174 -0.69 3.67 34.56
N VAL A 175 0.46 3.07 34.34
CA VAL A 175 0.81 2.42 33.09
C VAL A 175 0.05 1.10 32.89
N GLU A 176 -0.12 0.31 33.95
CA GLU A 176 -0.94 -0.92 33.92
C GLU A 176 -2.43 -0.62 33.69
N ARG A 177 -2.96 0.46 34.26
CA ARG A 177 -4.35 0.91 34.02
C ARG A 177 -4.56 1.55 32.61
N ARG A 178 -3.50 1.99 31.93
CA ARG A 178 -3.56 2.55 30.55
C ARG A 178 -3.30 1.51 29.46
N SER A 179 -2.99 0.27 29.80
CA SER A 179 -2.68 -0.78 28.83
C SER A 179 -3.91 -1.60 28.40
N ASP A 180 -4.92 -0.94 27.84
CA ASP A 180 -5.97 -1.68 27.07
C ASP A 180 -5.37 -2.38 25.84
N GLY A 181 -4.20 -1.96 25.35
CA GLY A 181 -3.50 -2.55 24.23
C GLY A 181 -2.83 -3.90 24.47
N GLY A 182 -2.77 -4.40 25.74
CA GLY A 182 -2.24 -5.74 26.04
C GLY A 182 -3.30 -6.84 26.18
N ALA A 183 -4.57 -6.48 26.10
CA ALA A 183 -5.69 -7.38 26.44
C ALA A 183 -5.86 -8.57 25.48
N ILE A 184 -5.23 -8.57 24.29
CA ILE A 184 -5.35 -9.65 23.30
C ILE A 184 -4.07 -10.47 23.14
N ILE A 185 -2.93 -9.96 23.66
CA ILE A 185 -1.63 -10.64 23.52
C ILE A 185 -1.57 -11.82 24.50
N GLY A 186 -1.24 -13.01 24.00
CA GLY A 186 -1.17 -14.24 24.77
C GLY A 186 -2.52 -14.91 25.05
N VAL A 187 -3.63 -14.28 24.63
CA VAL A 187 -4.99 -14.86 24.77
C VAL A 187 -5.36 -15.63 23.51
N PRO A 188 -5.94 -16.84 23.60
CA PRO A 188 -6.45 -17.57 22.45
C PRO A 188 -7.47 -16.73 21.67
N LEU A 189 -7.37 -16.70 20.35
CA LEU A 189 -8.22 -15.85 19.49
C LEU A 189 -9.73 -16.05 19.72
N ARG A 190 -10.16 -17.29 20.04
CA ARG A 190 -11.57 -17.58 20.38
C ARG A 190 -12.05 -16.95 21.68
N GLU A 191 -11.12 -16.59 22.59
CA GLU A 191 -11.40 -16.03 23.92
C GLU A 191 -11.11 -14.52 23.96
N ALA A 192 -10.35 -14.04 22.97
CA ALA A 192 -9.98 -12.63 22.84
C ALA A 192 -11.18 -11.79 22.38
N ASN A 193 -11.38 -10.63 23.01
CA ASN A 193 -12.42 -9.67 22.60
C ASN A 193 -11.98 -8.90 21.33
N LEU A 194 -12.04 -9.59 20.19
CA LEU A 194 -11.67 -9.03 18.90
C LEU A 194 -12.81 -8.20 18.28
N PRO A 195 -12.50 -7.21 17.43
CA PRO A 195 -13.54 -6.47 16.71
C PRO A 195 -14.39 -7.39 15.84
N ALA A 196 -15.71 -7.36 16.04
CA ALA A 196 -16.65 -8.29 15.42
C ALA A 196 -16.63 -8.32 13.89
N ASP A 197 -16.47 -7.11 13.27
CA ASP A 197 -16.43 -6.96 11.81
C ASP A 197 -15.01 -7.16 11.27
N SER A 198 -14.29 -8.18 11.72
CA SER A 198 -12.94 -8.47 11.28
C SER A 198 -12.52 -9.91 11.52
N LYS A 199 -11.45 -10.31 10.82
CA LYS A 199 -10.77 -11.59 10.98
C LYS A 199 -9.29 -11.42 10.99
N VAL A 200 -8.57 -12.18 11.80
CA VAL A 200 -7.11 -12.35 11.65
C VAL A 200 -6.90 -13.32 10.49
N ALA A 201 -6.40 -12.81 9.38
CA ALA A 201 -6.15 -13.59 8.18
C ALA A 201 -4.92 -14.49 8.34
N THR A 202 -3.86 -13.94 8.95
CA THR A 202 -2.64 -14.70 9.22
C THR A 202 -1.86 -14.15 10.39
N ILE A 203 -1.05 -15.01 11.01
CA ILE A 203 -0.01 -14.67 11.98
C ILE A 203 1.33 -15.08 11.40
N ILE A 204 2.23 -14.11 11.29
CA ILE A 204 3.60 -14.31 10.81
C ILE A 204 4.51 -14.28 12.02
N ARG A 205 5.18 -15.38 12.29
CA ARG A 205 6.09 -15.57 13.43
C ARG A 205 7.40 -16.14 12.96
N GLU A 206 8.51 -15.44 13.22
CA GLU A 206 9.86 -15.88 12.82
C GLU A 206 9.94 -16.22 11.31
N GLY A 207 9.27 -15.43 10.46
CA GLY A 207 9.21 -15.66 9.01
C GLY A 207 8.33 -16.84 8.57
N ARG A 208 7.68 -17.53 9.52
CA ARG A 208 6.70 -18.60 9.23
C ARG A 208 5.29 -18.02 9.29
N ILE A 209 4.52 -18.35 8.30
CA ILE A 209 3.15 -17.87 8.15
C ILE A 209 2.19 -19.01 8.48
N ALA A 210 1.20 -18.72 9.31
CA ALA A 210 0.15 -19.67 9.67
C ALA A 210 -1.23 -19.03 9.52
N LEU A 211 -2.15 -19.73 8.91
CA LEU A 211 -3.59 -19.41 8.99
C LEU A 211 -4.04 -19.73 10.41
N PRO A 212 -4.44 -18.72 11.22
CA PRO A 212 -4.71 -18.93 12.61
C PRO A 212 -6.04 -19.66 12.83
N HIS A 213 -6.08 -20.53 13.80
CA HIS A 213 -7.32 -21.13 14.33
C HIS A 213 -7.65 -20.57 15.73
N GLY A 214 -8.85 -20.79 16.20
CA GLY A 214 -9.34 -20.18 17.46
C GLY A 214 -8.51 -20.49 18.71
N GLY A 215 -7.67 -21.52 18.70
CA GLY A 215 -6.75 -21.85 19.79
C GLY A 215 -5.41 -21.11 19.73
N GLU A 216 -5.11 -20.46 18.61
CA GLU A 216 -3.88 -19.67 18.42
C GLU A 216 -3.92 -18.39 19.25
N SER A 217 -2.73 -17.88 19.64
CA SER A 217 -2.59 -16.62 20.37
C SER A 217 -1.59 -15.71 19.67
N ILE A 218 -1.88 -14.42 19.64
CA ILE A 218 -0.97 -13.38 19.19
C ILE A 218 0.12 -13.18 20.25
N ARG A 219 1.41 -13.10 19.84
CA ARG A 219 2.56 -12.94 20.71
C ARG A 219 3.35 -11.68 20.36
N PRO A 220 4.12 -11.13 21.31
CA PRO A 220 5.09 -10.08 21.00
C PRO A 220 6.08 -10.57 19.93
N GLY A 221 6.37 -9.71 18.96
CA GLY A 221 7.22 -10.03 17.81
C GLY A 221 6.49 -10.71 16.65
N ASP A 222 5.19 -11.05 16.81
CA ASP A 222 4.38 -11.49 15.68
C ASP A 222 4.07 -10.32 14.75
N ARG A 223 3.84 -10.64 13.50
CA ARG A 223 3.16 -9.78 12.55
C ARG A 223 1.81 -10.39 12.22
N ILE A 224 0.76 -9.59 12.21
CA ILE A 224 -0.59 -10.07 11.94
C ILE A 224 -1.20 -9.32 10.76
N VAL A 225 -1.93 -10.03 9.93
CA VAL A 225 -2.77 -9.44 8.88
C VAL A 225 -4.23 -9.59 9.30
N VAL A 226 -4.94 -8.48 9.27
CA VAL A 226 -6.36 -8.41 9.63
C VAL A 226 -7.17 -7.95 8.43
N ILE A 227 -8.27 -8.62 8.16
CA ILE A 227 -9.28 -8.21 7.18
C ILE A 227 -10.52 -7.77 7.95
N GLY A 228 -11.00 -6.55 7.74
CA GLY A 228 -12.14 -6.05 8.50
C GLY A 228 -12.75 -4.77 7.94
N SER A 229 -13.77 -4.25 8.61
CA SER A 229 -14.30 -2.93 8.31
C SER A 229 -13.28 -1.84 8.68
N PRO A 230 -13.33 -0.64 8.09
CA PRO A 230 -12.47 0.48 8.49
C PRO A 230 -12.60 0.83 9.99
N ALA A 231 -13.79 0.62 10.57
CA ALA A 231 -14.01 0.80 12.00
C ALA A 231 -13.29 -0.28 12.83
N ALA A 232 -13.29 -1.52 12.37
CA ALA A 232 -12.57 -2.63 12.99
C ALA A 232 -11.05 -2.41 12.89
N ALA A 233 -10.53 -1.98 11.72
CA ALA A 233 -9.12 -1.66 11.53
C ALA A 233 -8.62 -0.62 12.53
N ARG A 234 -9.37 0.46 12.76
CA ARG A 234 -9.06 1.47 13.79
C ARG A 234 -9.13 0.92 15.22
N ARG A 235 -10.02 -0.05 15.51
CA ARG A 235 -10.03 -0.72 16.83
C ARG A 235 -8.80 -1.61 16.98
N TRP A 236 -8.42 -2.36 15.96
CA TRP A 236 -7.21 -3.17 15.95
C TRP A 236 -5.96 -2.33 16.21
N SER A 237 -5.82 -1.18 15.54
CA SER A 237 -4.73 -0.23 15.79
C SER A 237 -4.59 0.11 17.29
N ARG A 238 -5.70 0.38 17.98
CA ARG A 238 -5.70 0.67 19.42
C ARG A 238 -5.40 -0.55 20.31
N LEU A 239 -5.78 -1.75 19.88
CA LEU A 239 -5.51 -3.00 20.60
C LEU A 239 -4.04 -3.42 20.48
N ILE A 240 -3.41 -3.20 19.32
CA ILE A 240 -2.01 -3.55 19.07
C ILE A 240 -1.06 -2.53 19.71
N ARG A 241 -1.37 -1.25 19.60
CA ARG A 241 -0.50 -0.18 20.09
C ARG A 241 -1.30 0.80 20.94
N SER A 242 -1.18 0.65 22.25
CA SER A 242 -1.83 1.55 23.21
C SER A 242 -1.25 2.96 23.11
N GLY A 243 -2.12 3.97 22.98
CA GLY A 243 -1.74 5.39 22.96
C GLY A 243 -1.91 6.08 21.60
N HIS A 244 -2.09 5.37 20.49
CA HIS A 244 -2.40 6.01 19.22
C HIS A 244 -3.84 6.52 19.19
N ARG A 245 -3.97 7.82 18.95
CA ARG A 245 -5.26 8.51 18.75
C ARG A 245 -5.56 8.58 17.24
N THR A 246 -6.80 8.83 16.89
CA THR A 246 -7.17 9.22 15.53
C THR A 246 -6.36 10.45 15.13
N VAL A 247 -5.71 10.41 13.99
CA VAL A 247 -4.87 11.50 13.51
C VAL A 247 -5.74 12.61 12.94
N HIS A 248 -5.59 13.83 13.46
CA HIS A 248 -6.29 15.04 13.03
C HIS A 248 -5.36 16.19 12.64
N ASP A 249 -4.05 16.05 12.95
CA ASP A 249 -3.03 17.05 12.69
C ASP A 249 -1.76 16.38 12.16
N VAL A 250 -1.36 16.76 10.95
CA VAL A 250 -0.22 16.17 10.23
C VAL A 250 0.72 17.28 9.78
N VAL A 251 2.03 17.06 9.92
CA VAL A 251 3.05 17.87 9.28
C VAL A 251 3.69 17.11 8.13
N ILE A 252 3.85 17.76 6.97
CA ILE A 252 4.48 17.21 5.77
C ILE A 252 5.75 18.00 5.48
N TYR A 253 6.90 17.33 5.42
CA TYR A 253 8.18 17.90 5.02
C TYR A 253 8.42 17.63 3.54
N GLY A 254 8.41 18.70 2.75
CA GLY A 254 8.57 18.68 1.30
C GLY A 254 7.28 18.95 0.53
N ALA A 255 7.28 19.99 -0.30
CA ALA A 255 6.19 20.38 -1.18
C ALA A 255 6.44 19.94 -2.64
N GLY A 256 7.09 18.79 -2.83
CA GLY A 256 7.15 18.13 -4.14
C GLY A 256 5.79 17.54 -4.54
N ARG A 257 5.69 16.95 -5.75
CA ARG A 257 4.43 16.38 -6.27
C ARG A 257 3.76 15.43 -5.25
N ALA A 258 4.51 14.46 -4.70
CA ALA A 258 3.97 13.53 -3.72
C ALA A 258 3.52 14.21 -2.42
N GLY A 259 4.26 15.22 -1.93
CA GLY A 259 3.86 15.99 -0.74
C GLY A 259 2.57 16.78 -0.95
N ILE A 260 2.44 17.45 -2.10
CA ILE A 260 1.23 18.19 -2.46
C ILE A 260 0.04 17.25 -2.65
N ALA A 261 0.20 16.15 -3.38
CA ALA A 261 -0.85 15.15 -3.58
C ALA A 261 -1.32 14.58 -2.23
N THR A 262 -0.38 14.24 -1.34
CA THR A 262 -0.68 13.77 0.02
C THR A 262 -1.44 14.83 0.82
N ALA A 263 -1.00 16.09 0.77
CA ALA A 263 -1.66 17.19 1.47
C ALA A 263 -3.11 17.37 1.01
N ARG A 264 -3.38 17.31 -0.30
CA ARG A 264 -4.74 17.40 -0.86
C ARG A 264 -5.64 16.30 -0.32
N VAL A 265 -5.20 15.03 -0.43
CA VAL A 265 -5.98 13.87 0.04
C VAL A 265 -6.31 13.99 1.53
N LEU A 266 -5.33 14.37 2.36
CA LEU A 266 -5.54 14.49 3.82
C LEU A 266 -6.46 15.67 4.17
N VAL A 267 -6.33 16.82 3.49
CA VAL A 267 -7.20 17.97 3.67
C VAL A 267 -8.65 17.66 3.29
N ASP A 268 -8.88 16.92 2.22
CA ASP A 268 -10.21 16.50 1.78
C ASP A 268 -10.85 15.51 2.78
N GLN A 269 -10.04 14.75 3.53
CA GLN A 269 -10.49 13.92 4.64
C GLN A 269 -10.73 14.71 5.96
N GLY A 270 -10.55 16.03 5.95
CA GLY A 270 -10.76 16.89 7.12
C GLY A 270 -9.59 16.90 8.09
N ILE A 271 -8.42 16.43 7.71
CA ILE A 271 -7.19 16.45 8.51
C ILE A 271 -6.53 17.83 8.37
N ARG A 272 -6.09 18.41 9.47
CA ARG A 272 -5.29 19.64 9.46
C ARG A 272 -3.89 19.34 8.98
N VAL A 273 -3.47 20.01 7.91
CA VAL A 273 -2.18 19.79 7.30
C VAL A 273 -1.31 21.03 7.41
N ARG A 274 -0.07 20.82 7.84
CA ARG A 274 1.02 21.79 7.82
C ARG A 274 2.08 21.30 6.85
N ILE A 275 2.54 22.14 5.94
CA ILE A 275 3.58 21.81 4.95
C ILE A 275 4.82 22.64 5.28
N VAL A 276 5.98 22.00 5.34
CA VAL A 276 7.29 22.63 5.53
C VAL A 276 8.13 22.46 4.27
N GLU A 277 8.48 23.55 3.61
CA GLU A 277 9.24 23.54 2.36
C GLU A 277 10.37 24.57 2.38
N ALA A 278 11.56 24.13 1.99
CA ALA A 278 12.75 24.96 2.01
C ALA A 278 12.88 25.91 0.81
N GLN A 279 12.26 25.57 -0.33
CA GLN A 279 12.30 26.37 -1.54
C GLN A 279 11.08 27.28 -1.63
N GLU A 280 11.30 28.58 -1.75
CA GLU A 280 10.22 29.58 -1.75
C GLU A 280 9.21 29.35 -2.86
N GLU A 281 9.66 29.03 -4.09
CA GLU A 281 8.78 28.76 -5.23
C GLU A 281 7.85 27.56 -4.97
N HIS A 282 8.39 26.48 -4.42
CA HIS A 282 7.60 25.30 -4.07
C HIS A 282 6.64 25.56 -2.89
N ALA A 283 7.07 26.36 -1.93
CA ALA A 283 6.20 26.77 -0.81
C ALA A 283 5.03 27.62 -1.30
N ARG A 284 5.25 28.58 -2.21
CA ARG A 284 4.18 29.37 -2.82
C ARG A 284 3.23 28.49 -3.63
N LEU A 285 3.77 27.63 -4.50
CA LEU A 285 2.96 26.69 -5.28
C LEU A 285 2.09 25.80 -4.38
N ALA A 286 2.64 25.27 -3.29
CA ALA A 286 1.88 24.48 -2.34
C ALA A 286 0.75 25.27 -1.67
N ALA A 287 0.99 26.54 -1.32
CA ALA A 287 -0.03 27.42 -0.75
C ALA A 287 -1.20 27.69 -1.74
N ASP A 288 -0.87 27.84 -3.04
CA ASP A 288 -1.89 28.01 -4.09
C ASP A 288 -2.67 26.73 -4.35
N LEU A 289 -1.98 25.57 -4.41
CA LEU A 289 -2.59 24.29 -4.75
C LEU A 289 -3.35 23.63 -3.57
N VAL A 290 -2.99 23.94 -2.33
CA VAL A 290 -3.61 23.40 -1.11
C VAL A 290 -3.96 24.54 -0.14
N PRO A 291 -4.93 25.41 -0.48
CA PRO A 291 -5.20 26.64 0.28
C PRO A 291 -5.71 26.41 1.72
N LYS A 292 -6.15 25.18 2.02
CA LYS A 292 -6.56 24.80 3.38
C LYS A 292 -5.40 24.34 4.26
N ALA A 293 -4.22 24.08 3.69
CA ALA A 293 -3.01 23.73 4.45
C ALA A 293 -2.29 25.02 4.91
N ARG A 294 -1.61 24.93 6.06
CA ARG A 294 -0.69 25.98 6.49
C ARG A 294 0.71 25.67 5.95
N VAL A 295 1.24 26.53 5.10
CA VAL A 295 2.57 26.34 4.48
C VAL A 295 3.61 27.19 5.16
N PHE A 296 4.76 26.60 5.48
CA PHE A 296 5.94 27.27 6.03
C PHE A 296 7.08 27.23 5.00
N HIS A 297 7.62 28.40 4.66
CA HIS A 297 8.88 28.49 3.95
C HIS A 297 10.04 28.37 4.95
N ALA A 298 10.51 27.15 5.19
CA ALA A 298 11.56 26.83 6.15
C ALA A 298 12.21 25.48 5.82
N THR A 299 13.42 25.25 6.31
CA THR A 299 14.03 23.92 6.28
C THR A 299 13.34 22.95 7.25
N GLY A 300 12.82 23.49 8.37
CA GLY A 300 12.13 22.75 9.41
C GLY A 300 13.01 21.79 10.22
N MET A 301 14.35 21.90 10.06
CA MET A 301 15.32 20.99 10.68
C MET A 301 16.09 21.63 11.85
N ASP A 302 15.68 22.80 12.29
CA ASP A 302 16.24 23.48 13.45
C ASP A 302 15.29 23.38 14.66
N ALA A 303 15.87 23.26 15.86
CA ALA A 303 15.13 23.05 17.10
C ALA A 303 14.20 24.24 17.42
N GLU A 304 14.61 25.47 17.10
CA GLU A 304 13.82 26.68 17.35
C GLU A 304 12.54 26.69 16.50
N PHE A 305 12.62 26.30 15.22
CA PHE A 305 11.45 26.15 14.37
C PHE A 305 10.50 25.07 14.88
N ILE A 306 11.05 23.90 15.23
CA ILE A 306 10.26 22.75 15.72
C ILE A 306 9.48 23.13 16.98
N GLU A 307 10.14 23.83 17.92
CA GLU A 307 9.51 24.28 19.17
C GLU A 307 8.49 25.41 18.93
N ARG A 308 8.87 26.46 18.19
CA ARG A 308 8.02 27.63 17.89
C ARG A 308 6.72 27.24 17.18
N GLU A 309 6.82 26.37 16.18
CA GLU A 309 5.67 25.92 15.41
C GLU A 309 5.00 24.69 16.00
N ARG A 310 5.45 24.23 17.18
CA ARG A 310 4.89 23.08 17.90
C ARG A 310 4.79 21.85 17.01
N ILE A 311 5.84 21.54 16.29
CA ILE A 311 5.88 20.38 15.39
C ILE A 311 5.76 19.08 16.20
N GLY A 312 6.36 19.03 17.39
CA GLY A 312 6.29 17.88 18.28
C GLY A 312 4.88 17.53 18.78
N ASP A 313 3.93 18.48 18.71
CA ASP A 313 2.53 18.27 19.08
C ASP A 313 1.72 17.64 17.90
N SER A 314 2.30 17.49 16.70
CA SER A 314 1.65 16.80 15.58
C SER A 314 1.41 15.33 15.91
N GLU A 315 0.28 14.82 15.52
CA GLU A 315 -0.06 13.39 15.74
C GLU A 315 0.68 12.48 14.75
N ALA A 316 1.00 13.01 13.54
CA ALA A 316 1.84 12.33 12.57
C ALA A 316 2.73 13.30 11.79
N ALA A 317 3.85 12.78 11.25
CA ALA A 317 4.73 13.51 10.36
C ALA A 317 5.05 12.67 9.10
N ILE A 318 5.04 13.33 7.95
CA ILE A 318 5.32 12.72 6.65
C ILE A 318 6.52 13.41 6.02
N PHE A 319 7.50 12.63 5.57
CA PHE A 319 8.74 13.13 4.99
C PHE A 319 8.76 12.79 3.50
N ALA A 320 8.47 13.79 2.67
CA ALA A 320 8.29 13.69 1.22
C ALA A 320 9.32 14.53 0.43
N MET A 321 10.51 14.75 1.00
CA MET A 321 11.59 15.44 0.30
C MET A 321 12.27 14.50 -0.72
N ARG A 322 12.95 15.08 -1.73
CA ARG A 322 13.64 14.31 -2.77
C ARG A 322 14.91 13.59 -2.31
N ASN A 323 15.37 13.85 -1.11
CA ASN A 323 16.63 13.31 -0.58
C ASN A 323 16.35 12.42 0.63
N ASP A 324 16.62 11.12 0.49
CA ASP A 324 16.37 10.12 1.51
C ASP A 324 17.13 10.39 2.82
N ALA A 325 18.39 10.85 2.73
CA ALA A 325 19.15 11.22 3.93
C ALA A 325 18.51 12.38 4.71
N LYS A 326 17.94 13.37 3.98
CA LYS A 326 17.22 14.48 4.62
C LYS A 326 15.89 13.99 5.22
N ASN A 327 15.18 13.10 4.54
CA ASN A 327 13.95 12.48 5.07
C ASN A 327 14.24 11.74 6.37
N HIS A 328 15.30 10.94 6.39
CA HIS A 328 15.72 10.21 7.59
C HIS A 328 16.12 11.14 8.75
N TYR A 329 16.93 12.15 8.48
CA TYR A 329 17.37 13.11 9.49
C TYR A 329 16.20 13.90 10.09
N ALA A 330 15.30 14.42 9.25
CA ALA A 330 14.12 15.14 9.69
C ALA A 330 13.17 14.24 10.49
N ALA A 331 12.97 12.98 10.04
CA ALA A 331 12.16 12.02 10.76
C ALA A 331 12.69 11.74 12.16
N THR A 332 14.01 11.57 12.30
CA THR A 332 14.66 11.37 13.61
C THR A 332 14.45 12.57 14.51
N LEU A 333 14.70 13.80 14.03
CA LEU A 333 14.52 15.03 14.82
C LEU A 333 13.08 15.19 15.28
N VAL A 334 12.13 15.05 14.38
CA VAL A 334 10.71 15.26 14.65
C VAL A 334 10.18 14.18 15.60
N LYS A 335 10.66 12.95 15.49
CA LYS A 335 10.32 11.88 16.41
C LYS A 335 10.87 12.14 17.82
N MET A 336 12.10 12.64 17.92
CA MET A 336 12.69 13.07 19.20
C MET A 336 11.94 14.24 19.85
N SER A 337 11.28 15.09 19.08
CA SER A 337 10.47 16.20 19.59
C SER A 337 9.06 15.80 20.05
N GLY A 338 8.63 14.54 19.83
CA GLY A 338 7.39 14.01 20.42
C GLY A 338 6.37 13.44 19.46
N VAL A 339 6.56 13.58 18.14
CA VAL A 339 5.64 13.01 17.14
C VAL A 339 5.62 11.49 17.24
N GLN A 340 4.43 10.93 17.34
CA GLN A 340 4.23 9.51 17.63
C GLN A 340 4.26 8.62 16.39
N PHE A 341 3.82 9.12 15.23
CA PHE A 341 3.72 8.36 13.99
C PHE A 341 4.43 9.06 12.85
N THR A 342 5.39 8.38 12.23
CA THR A 342 6.26 8.93 11.18
C THR A 342 6.21 8.07 9.94
N ILE A 343 5.98 8.71 8.77
CA ILE A 343 6.00 8.06 7.45
C ILE A 343 7.06 8.74 6.59
N ALA A 344 7.95 7.97 5.99
CA ALA A 344 8.96 8.51 5.07
C ALA A 344 8.79 7.95 3.66
N ILE A 345 8.82 8.83 2.66
CA ILE A 345 8.96 8.45 1.26
C ILE A 345 10.43 8.19 0.99
N VAL A 346 10.75 7.00 0.47
CA VAL A 346 12.10 6.60 0.08
C VAL A 346 12.15 6.35 -1.42
N HIS A 347 13.26 6.73 -2.04
CA HIS A 347 13.44 6.61 -3.49
C HIS A 347 14.18 5.32 -3.89
N ASP A 348 14.91 4.71 -2.96
CA ASP A 348 15.52 3.40 -3.10
C ASP A 348 14.78 2.39 -2.24
N ALA A 349 14.30 1.30 -2.85
CA ALA A 349 13.56 0.24 -2.16
C ALA A 349 14.38 -0.41 -1.03
N HIS A 350 15.71 -0.52 -1.18
CA HIS A 350 16.59 -1.04 -0.12
C HIS A 350 16.65 -0.13 1.12
N SER A 351 16.28 1.15 0.97
CA SER A 351 16.24 2.09 2.09
C SER A 351 15.05 1.86 3.03
N ILE A 352 14.01 1.14 2.63
CA ILE A 352 12.81 0.89 3.46
C ILE A 352 13.23 0.29 4.80
N GLU A 353 13.90 -0.86 4.77
CA GLU A 353 14.33 -1.57 5.98
C GLU A 353 15.29 -0.74 6.84
N VAL A 354 16.16 0.06 6.22
CA VAL A 354 17.09 0.96 6.92
C VAL A 354 16.34 2.02 7.71
N PHE A 355 15.34 2.66 7.11
CA PHE A 355 14.52 3.68 7.77
C PHE A 355 13.72 3.12 8.93
N GLU A 356 13.08 1.97 8.73
CA GLU A 356 12.28 1.30 9.76
C GLU A 356 13.14 0.86 10.94
N ARG A 357 14.31 0.26 10.68
CA ARG A 357 15.27 -0.11 11.73
C ARG A 357 15.84 1.10 12.48
N ALA A 358 15.94 2.24 11.80
CA ALA A 358 16.37 3.51 12.41
C ALA A 358 15.25 4.23 13.17
N GLY A 359 14.04 3.64 13.24
CA GLY A 359 12.95 4.12 14.07
C GLY A 359 11.86 4.94 13.36
N VAL A 360 11.90 5.06 12.04
CA VAL A 360 10.74 5.53 11.26
C VAL A 360 9.66 4.46 11.31
N ASP A 361 8.42 4.83 11.57
CA ASP A 361 7.36 3.84 11.76
C ASP A 361 6.97 3.14 10.46
N VAL A 362 6.93 3.86 9.34
CA VAL A 362 6.69 3.31 8.01
C VAL A 362 7.54 4.02 6.97
N ALA A 363 8.21 3.27 6.11
CA ALA A 363 8.88 3.78 4.92
C ALA A 363 8.21 3.21 3.66
N ILE A 364 7.90 4.08 2.70
CA ILE A 364 7.20 3.71 1.47
C ILE A 364 7.98 4.14 0.23
N ASN A 365 7.94 3.31 -0.81
CA ASN A 365 8.55 3.63 -2.10
C ASN A 365 7.45 3.82 -3.17
N PRO A 366 7.30 5.03 -3.74
CA PRO A 366 6.26 5.31 -4.74
C PRO A 366 6.29 4.41 -5.97
N ARG A 367 7.48 3.91 -6.33
CA ARG A 367 7.64 3.07 -7.51
C ARG A 367 7.15 1.65 -7.28
N LEU A 368 7.34 1.13 -6.06
CA LEU A 368 6.77 -0.17 -5.67
C LEU A 368 5.24 -0.08 -5.64
N ILE A 369 4.68 0.94 -5.00
CA ILE A 369 3.21 1.16 -4.98
C ILE A 369 2.65 1.25 -6.41
N THR A 370 3.33 1.99 -7.29
CA THR A 370 2.91 2.10 -8.70
C THR A 370 2.96 0.75 -9.42
N ALA A 371 4.03 -0.04 -9.20
CA ALA A 371 4.17 -1.34 -9.83
C ALA A 371 3.11 -2.33 -9.31
N GLU A 372 2.83 -2.33 -8.01
CA GLU A 372 1.77 -3.15 -7.40
C GLU A 372 0.40 -2.81 -8.02
N GLU A 373 0.07 -1.54 -8.23
CA GLU A 373 -1.19 -1.13 -8.85
C GLU A 373 -1.29 -1.59 -10.31
N ILE A 374 -0.19 -1.48 -11.07
CA ILE A 374 -0.11 -1.98 -12.46
C ILE A 374 -0.29 -3.50 -12.51
N VAL A 375 0.43 -4.24 -11.67
CA VAL A 375 0.36 -5.70 -11.61
C VAL A 375 -1.04 -6.16 -11.18
N ARG A 376 -1.64 -5.47 -10.23
CA ARG A 376 -3.01 -5.71 -9.75
C ARG A 376 -4.03 -5.71 -10.89
N PHE A 377 -3.91 -4.77 -11.83
CA PHE A 377 -4.78 -4.72 -13.00
C PHE A 377 -4.44 -5.77 -14.07
N ALA A 378 -3.17 -6.18 -14.16
CA ALA A 378 -2.69 -7.15 -15.16
C ALA A 378 -3.13 -8.60 -14.86
N HIS A 379 -3.55 -8.89 -13.62
CA HIS A 379 -4.11 -10.19 -13.25
C HIS A 379 -5.48 -10.47 -13.90
N ASP A 380 -6.09 -11.62 -13.60
CA ASP A 380 -7.37 -12.09 -14.17
C ASP A 380 -8.41 -10.95 -14.25
N PRO A 381 -9.04 -10.71 -15.43
CA PRO A 381 -10.07 -9.67 -15.61
C PRO A 381 -11.26 -9.77 -14.65
N ARG A 382 -11.47 -10.92 -13.99
CA ARG A 382 -12.48 -11.12 -12.95
C ARG A 382 -12.02 -10.63 -11.58
N THR A 383 -10.73 -10.44 -11.40
CA THR A 383 -10.14 -9.93 -10.16
C THR A 383 -10.18 -8.41 -10.22
N LYS A 384 -11.09 -7.81 -9.46
CA LYS A 384 -11.24 -6.35 -9.42
C LYS A 384 -10.08 -5.67 -8.71
N GLN A 385 -9.47 -6.36 -7.76
CA GLN A 385 -8.39 -5.83 -6.95
C GLN A 385 -7.55 -6.96 -6.35
N VAL A 386 -6.24 -6.73 -6.26
CA VAL A 386 -5.27 -7.63 -5.62
C VAL A 386 -4.41 -6.79 -4.67
N ALA A 387 -4.10 -7.29 -3.49
CA ALA A 387 -3.05 -6.74 -2.62
C ALA A 387 -2.00 -7.81 -2.38
N MET A 388 -0.73 -7.44 -2.55
CA MET A 388 0.41 -8.31 -2.29
C MET A 388 0.95 -8.07 -0.89
N LEU A 389 1.26 -9.12 -0.17
CA LEU A 389 1.73 -9.07 1.21
C LEU A 389 2.98 -9.94 1.39
N GLU A 390 3.87 -9.52 2.28
CA GLU A 390 5.10 -10.27 2.61
C GLU A 390 5.99 -10.58 1.39
N GLY A 391 6.27 -9.55 0.56
CA GLY A 391 7.15 -9.71 -0.60
C GLY A 391 6.59 -10.71 -1.61
N ASP A 392 5.33 -10.55 -1.98
CA ASP A 392 4.60 -11.31 -3.00
C ASP A 392 4.36 -12.81 -2.67
N ARG A 393 4.51 -13.19 -1.40
CA ARG A 393 4.23 -14.58 -0.97
C ARG A 393 2.75 -14.86 -0.77
N TYR A 394 1.96 -13.81 -0.49
CA TYR A 394 0.53 -13.88 -0.23
C TYR A 394 -0.20 -12.81 -0.99
N GLU A 395 -1.39 -13.15 -1.40
CA GLU A 395 -2.27 -12.24 -2.13
C GLU A 395 -3.64 -12.17 -1.48
N VAL A 396 -4.24 -11.01 -1.58
CA VAL A 396 -5.65 -10.80 -1.30
C VAL A 396 -6.35 -10.43 -2.59
N LEU A 397 -7.33 -11.24 -2.94
CA LEU A 397 -8.05 -11.15 -4.20
C LEU A 397 -9.48 -10.69 -3.95
N ASP A 398 -9.97 -9.75 -4.77
CA ASP A 398 -11.39 -9.38 -4.86
C ASP A 398 -11.98 -10.04 -6.12
N ILE A 399 -12.65 -11.17 -5.95
CA ILE A 399 -13.12 -12.02 -7.05
C ILE A 399 -14.63 -12.15 -7.02
N THR A 400 -15.27 -12.09 -8.19
CA THR A 400 -16.71 -12.40 -8.35
C THR A 400 -16.92 -13.90 -8.46
N VAL A 401 -17.79 -14.45 -7.61
CA VAL A 401 -18.15 -15.88 -7.57
C VAL A 401 -19.01 -16.24 -8.79
N ARG A 402 -18.58 -17.27 -9.51
CA ARG A 402 -19.33 -17.78 -10.68
C ARG A 402 -20.60 -18.50 -10.29
N PRO A 403 -21.64 -18.44 -11.14
CA PRO A 403 -22.86 -19.23 -10.92
C PRO A 403 -22.63 -20.75 -10.84
N GLU A 404 -21.57 -21.25 -11.48
CA GLU A 404 -21.22 -22.67 -11.54
C GLU A 404 -20.24 -23.09 -10.43
N SER A 405 -19.85 -22.18 -9.53
CA SER A 405 -18.90 -22.48 -8.46
C SER A 405 -19.42 -23.62 -7.57
N ARG A 406 -18.56 -24.60 -7.31
CA ARG A 406 -18.85 -25.73 -6.43
C ARG A 406 -18.87 -25.33 -4.94
N LEU A 407 -18.49 -24.12 -4.62
CA LEU A 407 -18.45 -23.60 -3.25
C LEU A 407 -19.79 -22.98 -2.82
N LEU A 408 -20.72 -22.80 -3.77
CA LEU A 408 -22.05 -22.28 -3.49
C LEU A 408 -22.84 -23.18 -2.52
N ALA A 409 -23.61 -22.55 -1.64
CA ALA A 409 -24.48 -23.21 -0.65
C ALA A 409 -23.75 -24.12 0.36
N THR A 410 -22.42 -24.18 0.33
CA THR A 410 -21.63 -24.91 1.33
C THR A 410 -21.29 -23.96 2.49
N PRO A 411 -21.57 -24.30 3.75
CA PRO A 411 -21.20 -23.49 4.91
C PRO A 411 -19.68 -23.27 4.96
N PHE A 412 -19.24 -22.06 5.33
CA PHE A 412 -17.81 -21.70 5.35
C PHE A 412 -16.93 -22.65 6.17
N ARG A 413 -17.45 -23.20 7.29
CA ARG A 413 -16.75 -24.20 8.10
C ARG A 413 -16.47 -25.53 7.38
N GLU A 414 -17.19 -25.79 6.27
CA GLU A 414 -17.13 -27.05 5.50
C GLU A 414 -16.47 -26.83 4.13
N LEU A 415 -16.08 -25.57 3.80
CA LEU A 415 -15.46 -25.27 2.51
C LEU A 415 -14.10 -25.96 2.40
N PRO A 416 -13.85 -26.68 1.30
CA PRO A 416 -12.57 -27.37 1.07
C PRO A 416 -11.48 -26.40 0.55
N MET A 417 -11.31 -25.25 1.22
CA MET A 417 -10.33 -24.23 0.84
C MET A 417 -9.09 -24.29 1.73
N THR A 418 -8.28 -25.33 1.57
CA THR A 418 -7.02 -25.44 2.31
C THR A 418 -6.04 -24.35 1.83
N GLY A 419 -5.53 -23.53 2.76
CA GLY A 419 -4.55 -22.48 2.47
C GLY A 419 -5.14 -21.19 1.89
N ALA A 420 -6.46 -21.01 1.97
CA ALA A 420 -7.13 -19.76 1.65
C ALA A 420 -8.17 -19.40 2.72
N LEU A 421 -8.37 -18.10 2.94
CA LEU A 421 -9.34 -17.56 3.88
C LEU A 421 -10.23 -16.54 3.17
N ILE A 422 -11.55 -16.77 3.18
CA ILE A 422 -12.53 -15.75 2.79
C ILE A 422 -12.68 -14.79 3.97
N GLY A 423 -12.14 -13.58 3.83
CA GLY A 423 -12.15 -12.55 4.86
C GLY A 423 -13.45 -11.73 4.86
N ALA A 424 -13.98 -11.44 3.66
CA ALA A 424 -15.21 -10.69 3.50
C ALA A 424 -15.98 -11.14 2.24
N ILE A 425 -17.28 -10.88 2.23
CA ILE A 425 -18.17 -11.01 1.08
C ILE A 425 -18.77 -9.63 0.79
N VAL A 426 -18.86 -9.27 -0.47
CA VAL A 426 -19.61 -8.08 -0.90
C VAL A 426 -20.86 -8.58 -1.65
N ARG A 427 -22.03 -8.36 -1.04
CA ARG A 427 -23.33 -8.75 -1.56
C ARG A 427 -24.23 -7.53 -1.63
N ASP A 428 -24.82 -7.27 -2.78
CA ASP A 428 -25.69 -6.10 -3.01
C ASP A 428 -25.02 -4.77 -2.59
N GLY A 429 -23.70 -4.66 -2.87
CA GLY A 429 -22.91 -3.49 -2.54
C GLY A 429 -22.57 -3.30 -1.05
N ARG A 430 -22.80 -4.31 -0.20
CA ARG A 430 -22.50 -4.28 1.25
C ARG A 430 -21.49 -5.35 1.64
N ALA A 431 -20.50 -4.96 2.44
CA ALA A 431 -19.54 -5.89 3.01
C ALA A 431 -20.15 -6.70 4.17
N ILE A 432 -19.94 -7.99 4.13
CA ILE A 432 -20.32 -8.97 5.15
C ILE A 432 -19.04 -9.69 5.59
N PHE A 433 -18.79 -9.80 6.89
CA PHE A 433 -17.68 -10.56 7.45
C PHE A 433 -18.17 -11.93 7.88
N PRO A 434 -18.00 -12.97 7.04
CA PRO A 434 -18.78 -14.22 7.17
C PRO A 434 -18.37 -15.03 8.40
N HIS A 435 -19.33 -15.74 8.99
CA HIS A 435 -19.12 -16.74 10.03
C HIS A 435 -19.16 -18.16 9.45
N GLY A 436 -18.81 -19.17 10.23
CA GLY A 436 -18.73 -20.55 9.77
C GLY A 436 -20.05 -21.15 9.24
N SER A 437 -21.20 -20.57 9.59
CA SER A 437 -22.55 -20.97 9.10
C SER A 437 -22.98 -20.29 7.82
N ASP A 438 -22.30 -19.21 7.42
CA ASP A 438 -22.66 -18.46 6.22
C ASP A 438 -22.32 -19.24 4.95
N VAL A 439 -22.95 -18.86 3.84
CA VAL A 439 -22.77 -19.50 2.52
C VAL A 439 -22.58 -18.47 1.42
N LEU A 440 -21.85 -18.85 0.38
CA LEU A 440 -21.72 -18.05 -0.84
C LEU A 440 -23.01 -18.13 -1.67
N GLN A 441 -23.28 -17.04 -2.38
CA GLN A 441 -24.35 -16.93 -3.36
C GLN A 441 -23.78 -16.54 -4.75
N PRO A 442 -24.45 -16.90 -5.84
CA PRO A 442 -24.06 -16.46 -7.17
C PRO A 442 -23.98 -14.93 -7.26
N GLY A 443 -22.90 -14.43 -7.81
CA GLY A 443 -22.68 -12.98 -7.96
C GLY A 443 -22.10 -12.28 -6.73
N ASP A 444 -21.87 -12.99 -5.61
CA ASP A 444 -21.08 -12.46 -4.51
C ASP A 444 -19.69 -12.08 -5.01
N ARG A 445 -19.14 -10.98 -4.52
CA ARG A 445 -17.70 -10.70 -4.59
C ARG A 445 -17.10 -11.15 -3.26
N VAL A 446 -15.99 -11.83 -3.33
CA VAL A 446 -15.30 -12.35 -2.14
C VAL A 446 -13.89 -11.75 -2.05
N ILE A 447 -13.53 -11.33 -0.85
CA ILE A 447 -12.18 -10.90 -0.52
C ILE A 447 -11.47 -12.10 0.11
N VAL A 448 -10.53 -12.69 -0.65
CA VAL A 448 -9.86 -13.95 -0.29
C VAL A 448 -8.39 -13.71 -0.05
N PHE A 449 -7.88 -14.11 1.11
CA PHE A 449 -6.45 -14.19 1.41
C PHE A 449 -5.94 -15.59 1.07
N THR A 450 -4.84 -15.69 0.32
CA THR A 450 -4.24 -16.96 -0.07
C THR A 450 -2.74 -16.84 -0.35
N GLU A 451 -2.03 -17.97 -0.37
CA GLU A 451 -0.65 -18.02 -0.89
C GLU A 451 -0.65 -17.74 -2.40
N SER A 452 0.33 -16.97 -2.90
CA SER A 452 0.43 -16.61 -4.33
C SER A 452 0.48 -17.84 -5.23
N THR A 453 1.17 -18.90 -4.81
CA THR A 453 1.22 -20.20 -5.52
C THR A 453 -0.15 -20.88 -5.67
N ARG A 454 -1.14 -20.51 -4.86
CA ARG A 454 -2.49 -21.10 -4.84
C ARG A 454 -3.54 -20.26 -5.56
N VAL A 455 -3.20 -19.06 -5.97
CA VAL A 455 -4.11 -18.15 -6.68
C VAL A 455 -4.85 -18.82 -7.84
N PRO A 456 -4.17 -19.56 -8.76
CA PRO A 456 -4.88 -20.22 -9.86
C PRO A 456 -5.92 -21.24 -9.39
N THR A 457 -5.65 -21.95 -8.29
CA THR A 457 -6.57 -22.93 -7.71
C THR A 457 -7.79 -22.26 -7.08
N VAL A 458 -7.56 -21.16 -6.36
CA VAL A 458 -8.63 -20.37 -5.71
C VAL A 458 -9.52 -19.71 -6.76
N VAL A 459 -8.95 -19.08 -7.76
CA VAL A 459 -9.66 -18.44 -8.88
C VAL A 459 -10.50 -19.46 -9.67
N LYS A 460 -10.00 -20.70 -9.82
CA LYS A 460 -10.73 -21.77 -10.50
C LYS A 460 -11.89 -22.31 -9.65
N ALA A 461 -11.78 -22.28 -8.33
CA ALA A 461 -12.82 -22.77 -7.43
C ALA A 461 -13.98 -21.78 -7.27
N LEU A 462 -13.68 -20.48 -7.31
CA LEU A 462 -14.64 -19.36 -7.26
C LEU A 462 -15.21 -19.04 -8.63
#